data_887182442fda92bdc569f1c8e60522b4
#
_entry.id   887182442fda92bdc569f1c8e60522b4
#
_cell.length_a   1.000
_cell.length_b   1.000
_cell.length_c   1.000
_cell.angle_alpha   90.00
_cell.angle_beta   90.00
_cell.angle_gamma   90.00
#
_symmetry.space_group_name_H-M   'P 1'
#
loop_
_entity.id
_entity.type
_entity.pdbx_description
1 polymer ?
#
loop_
_entity_poly.entity_id
_entity_poly.type
_entity_poly.pdbx_seq_one_letter_code
_entity_poly.pdbx_strand_id
1 'polypeptide(L)'
;MLFLHTHHIVDLYSWVDDILTKQIQQKTGRPVSISNTEVVTILIWNTVTLKQNTFKDIFDAVSLYHREDFPTLPTYGTFVEHCHLAIPQFLELIELLLQSSDIGIVDSTMIPVCKIQRADSHKVAKGRAQFGKNWQGWHYGFKLHTTITLEGSLSSVHFTGANEYDAQLLPHLINKQKIVVGDTLYGASVMRKYIWETCGTIIISPPFPKQNKKIATPWQNVLLNMRSKIESVFDYLKNHLHLVSSFPRSMNGYLIHYLRVLVSYQIMALSQGI
;
A
#
# COMPACT_ATOMS: atom_id res chain seq x y z
N MET A 1 -20.90 -5.84 0.85
CA MET A 1 -20.35 -5.95 -0.51
C MET A 1 -20.41 -4.56 -1.11
N LEU A 2 -19.25 -3.91 -1.27
CA LEU A 2 -19.18 -2.56 -1.82
C LEU A 2 -19.26 -2.66 -3.34
N PHE A 3 -20.45 -2.50 -3.93
CA PHE A 3 -20.58 -2.26 -5.37
C PHE A 3 -20.23 -0.80 -5.66
N LEU A 4 -18.94 -0.50 -5.67
CA LEU A 4 -18.45 0.81 -6.08
C LEU A 4 -18.25 0.79 -7.58
N HIS A 5 -19.00 1.61 -8.31
CA HIS A 5 -18.66 1.95 -9.69
C HIS A 5 -17.46 2.89 -9.69
N THR A 6 -16.27 2.36 -9.31
CA THR A 6 -15.02 3.13 -9.19
C THR A 6 -14.60 3.83 -10.49
N HIS A 7 -15.20 3.45 -11.62
CA HIS A 7 -15.01 4.11 -12.90
C HIS A 7 -15.85 5.40 -13.05
N HIS A 8 -16.88 5.58 -12.22
CA HIS A 8 -17.70 6.80 -12.24
C HIS A 8 -17.23 7.74 -11.13
N ILE A 9 -16.65 8.88 -11.50
CA ILE A 9 -15.97 9.77 -10.55
C ILE A 9 -16.94 10.38 -9.50
N VAL A 10 -18.21 10.62 -9.88
CA VAL A 10 -19.24 11.16 -8.98
C VAL A 10 -19.66 10.14 -7.92
N ASP A 11 -19.82 8.86 -8.29
CA ASP A 11 -20.14 7.79 -7.34
C ASP A 11 -19.00 7.59 -6.34
N LEU A 12 -17.76 7.64 -6.86
CA LEU A 12 -16.56 7.57 -6.01
C LEU A 12 -16.48 8.78 -5.07
N TYR A 13 -16.78 9.99 -5.55
CA TYR A 13 -16.82 11.18 -4.71
C TYR A 13 -17.83 11.03 -3.58
N SER A 14 -19.07 10.63 -3.88
CA SER A 14 -20.12 10.44 -2.87
C SER A 14 -19.70 9.45 -1.80
N TRP A 15 -19.08 8.34 -2.22
CA TRP A 15 -18.59 7.33 -1.28
C TRP A 15 -17.42 7.83 -0.41
N VAL A 16 -16.46 8.57 -0.98
CA VAL A 16 -15.34 9.16 -0.23
C VAL A 16 -15.85 10.21 0.76
N ASP A 17 -16.81 11.03 0.34
CA ASP A 17 -17.42 12.07 1.17
C ASP A 17 -18.16 11.47 2.37
N ASP A 18 -18.97 10.45 2.15
CA ASP A 18 -19.71 9.75 3.21
C ASP A 18 -18.78 9.16 4.29
N ILE A 19 -17.59 8.67 3.88
CA ILE A 19 -16.61 8.10 4.81
C ILE A 19 -15.85 9.19 5.57
N LEU A 20 -15.39 10.22 4.88
CA LEU A 20 -14.51 11.25 5.45
C LEU A 20 -15.26 12.36 6.19
N THR A 21 -16.55 12.60 5.88
CA THR A 21 -17.34 13.73 6.47
C THR A 21 -17.53 13.60 7.97
N LYS A 22 -17.36 12.41 8.53
CA LYS A 22 -17.52 12.18 9.99
C LYS A 22 -16.50 12.91 10.86
N GLN A 23 -15.47 13.55 10.30
CA GLN A 23 -14.37 14.18 11.06
C GLN A 23 -14.07 15.65 10.69
N ILE A 24 -14.84 16.29 9.82
CA ILE A 24 -14.55 17.67 9.39
C ILE A 24 -14.93 18.66 10.49
N GLN A 25 -13.95 19.11 11.26
CA GLN A 25 -14.02 20.39 11.94
C GLN A 25 -13.96 21.49 10.88
N GLN A 26 -15.04 22.26 10.72
CA GLN A 26 -15.05 23.44 9.85
C GLN A 26 -13.92 24.39 10.28
N LYS A 27 -12.87 24.49 9.47
CA LYS A 27 -11.86 25.52 9.64
C LYS A 27 -12.45 26.85 9.17
N THR A 28 -12.52 27.84 10.07
CA THR A 28 -12.83 29.24 9.73
C THR A 28 -11.68 29.80 8.89
N GLY A 29 -11.99 30.36 7.72
CA GLY A 29 -11.01 30.95 6.82
C GLY A 29 -11.54 31.15 5.39
N ARG A 30 -10.65 31.56 4.48
CA ARG A 30 -10.99 31.68 3.06
C ARG A 30 -11.38 30.31 2.50
N PRO A 31 -12.48 30.20 1.71
CA PRO A 31 -12.84 28.95 1.05
C PRO A 31 -11.68 28.38 0.24
N VAL A 32 -11.43 27.12 0.39
CA VAL A 32 -10.42 26.41 -0.41
C VAL A 32 -10.94 26.19 -1.83
N SER A 33 -10.05 26.27 -2.82
CA SER A 33 -10.42 26.08 -4.23
C SER A 33 -10.71 24.62 -4.58
N ILE A 34 -10.20 23.67 -3.79
CA ILE A 34 -10.47 22.23 -3.93
C ILE A 34 -10.43 21.61 -2.53
N SER A 35 -11.41 20.79 -2.21
CA SER A 35 -11.50 20.06 -0.93
C SER A 35 -10.56 18.86 -0.89
N ASN A 36 -10.25 18.38 0.32
CA ASN A 36 -9.48 17.13 0.46
C ASN A 36 -10.26 15.93 -0.10
N THR A 37 -11.58 15.89 0.04
CA THR A 37 -12.45 14.85 -0.55
C THR A 37 -12.32 14.81 -2.06
N GLU A 38 -12.39 15.98 -2.74
CA GLU A 38 -12.21 16.06 -4.19
C GLU A 38 -10.81 15.58 -4.61
N VAL A 39 -9.76 15.99 -3.91
CA VAL A 39 -8.38 15.55 -4.19
C VAL A 39 -8.24 14.03 -4.04
N VAL A 40 -8.77 13.46 -2.95
CA VAL A 40 -8.74 12.00 -2.71
C VAL A 40 -9.47 11.27 -3.82
N THR A 41 -10.66 11.75 -4.20
CA THR A 41 -11.46 11.19 -5.29
C THR A 41 -10.70 11.21 -6.61
N ILE A 42 -10.12 12.33 -6.99
CA ILE A 42 -9.32 12.49 -8.22
C ILE A 42 -8.16 11.50 -8.25
N LEU A 43 -7.41 11.40 -7.15
CA LEU A 43 -6.23 10.54 -7.08
C LEU A 43 -6.61 9.05 -7.16
N ILE A 44 -7.68 8.63 -6.48
CA ILE A 44 -8.17 7.24 -6.54
C ILE A 44 -8.73 6.94 -7.92
N TRP A 45 -9.64 7.77 -8.44
CA TRP A 45 -10.24 7.59 -9.76
C TRP A 45 -9.18 7.40 -10.85
N ASN A 46 -8.20 8.31 -10.88
CA ASN A 46 -7.14 8.23 -11.87
C ASN A 46 -6.28 6.96 -11.72
N THR A 47 -5.95 6.57 -10.48
CA THR A 47 -5.16 5.36 -10.22
C THR A 47 -5.90 4.09 -10.65
N VAL A 48 -7.22 4.04 -10.46
CA VAL A 48 -8.04 2.87 -10.85
C VAL A 48 -8.27 2.82 -12.35
N THR A 49 -8.62 3.95 -12.98
CA THR A 49 -9.08 4.00 -14.38
C THR A 49 -7.94 4.18 -15.38
N LEU A 50 -7.14 5.23 -15.21
CA LEU A 50 -6.10 5.62 -16.17
C LEU A 50 -4.70 5.13 -15.77
N LYS A 51 -4.51 4.74 -14.52
CA LYS A 51 -3.26 4.21 -13.97
C LYS A 51 -2.05 5.11 -14.22
N GLN A 52 -2.27 6.43 -14.19
CA GLN A 52 -1.21 7.40 -14.44
C GLN A 52 -0.25 7.51 -13.26
N ASN A 53 1.02 7.75 -13.57
CA ASN A 53 2.09 7.71 -12.58
C ASN A 53 2.43 9.09 -11.99
N THR A 54 2.27 10.17 -12.74
CA THR A 54 2.66 11.51 -12.29
C THR A 54 1.47 12.39 -11.92
N PHE A 55 1.66 13.30 -10.95
CA PHE A 55 0.62 14.29 -10.61
C PHE A 55 0.28 15.21 -11.78
N LYS A 56 1.23 15.43 -12.70
CA LYS A 56 0.96 16.25 -13.89
C LYS A 56 -0.02 15.54 -14.81
N ASP A 57 0.19 14.27 -15.09
CA ASP A 57 -0.71 13.49 -15.95
C ASP A 57 -2.10 13.37 -15.32
N ILE A 58 -2.17 13.16 -13.99
CA ILE A 58 -3.43 13.13 -13.24
C ILE A 58 -4.18 14.45 -13.36
N PHE A 59 -3.49 15.57 -13.14
CA PHE A 59 -4.06 16.91 -13.25
C PHE A 59 -4.57 17.20 -14.66
N ASP A 60 -3.79 16.85 -15.67
CA ASP A 60 -4.15 17.04 -17.07
C ASP A 60 -5.37 16.20 -17.46
N ALA A 61 -5.43 14.94 -16.99
CA ALA A 61 -6.57 14.06 -17.24
C ALA A 61 -7.87 14.60 -16.63
N VAL A 62 -7.84 15.04 -15.37
CA VAL A 62 -9.01 15.65 -14.72
C VAL A 62 -9.41 16.95 -15.41
N SER A 63 -8.44 17.78 -15.77
CA SER A 63 -8.71 19.02 -16.48
C SER A 63 -9.36 18.81 -17.85
N LEU A 64 -9.05 17.68 -18.50
CA LEU A 64 -9.56 17.33 -19.82
C LEU A 64 -10.92 16.62 -19.75
N TYR A 65 -11.08 15.64 -18.85
CA TYR A 65 -12.24 14.74 -18.86
C TYR A 65 -13.31 15.10 -17.82
N HIS A 66 -12.94 15.82 -16.77
CA HIS A 66 -13.80 16.08 -15.60
C HIS A 66 -13.80 17.55 -15.15
N ARG A 67 -13.53 18.46 -16.07
CA ARG A 67 -13.52 19.90 -15.74
C ARG A 67 -14.87 20.41 -15.24
N GLU A 68 -15.94 19.86 -15.76
CA GLU A 68 -17.32 20.23 -15.37
C GLU A 68 -17.65 19.71 -13.96
N ASP A 69 -17.14 18.52 -13.58
CA ASP A 69 -17.35 17.95 -12.25
C ASP A 69 -16.52 18.70 -11.18
N PHE A 70 -15.40 19.33 -11.58
CA PHE A 70 -14.51 20.12 -10.70
C PHE A 70 -14.35 21.56 -11.21
N PRO A 71 -15.39 22.40 -11.16
CA PRO A 71 -15.34 23.75 -11.74
C PRO A 71 -14.33 24.67 -11.07
N THR A 72 -14.01 24.42 -9.80
CA THR A 72 -13.04 25.17 -8.99
C THR A 72 -11.65 24.56 -8.97
N LEU A 73 -11.33 23.59 -9.89
CA LEU A 73 -10.00 22.98 -9.99
C LEU A 73 -8.92 24.07 -10.08
N PRO A 74 -7.96 24.12 -9.13
CA PRO A 74 -6.97 25.19 -9.04
C PRO A 74 -5.87 25.05 -10.09
N THR A 75 -4.82 25.86 -9.99
CA THR A 75 -3.59 25.67 -10.78
C THR A 75 -2.90 24.37 -10.38
N TYR A 76 -2.07 23.84 -11.28
CA TYR A 76 -1.29 22.60 -11.00
C TYR A 76 -0.46 22.69 -9.72
N GLY A 77 0.21 23.82 -9.47
CA GLY A 77 1.01 24.00 -8.25
C GLY A 77 0.18 23.87 -6.97
N THR A 78 -0.95 24.58 -6.93
CA THR A 78 -1.90 24.51 -5.82
C THR A 78 -2.53 23.11 -5.68
N PHE A 79 -2.85 22.44 -6.79
CA PHE A 79 -3.34 21.07 -6.77
C PHE A 79 -2.33 20.12 -6.09
N VAL A 80 -1.03 20.22 -6.42
CA VAL A 80 0.02 19.39 -5.79
C VAL A 80 0.14 19.68 -4.29
N GLU A 81 0.00 20.95 -3.87
CA GLU A 81 -0.03 21.30 -2.45
C GLU A 81 -1.22 20.62 -1.74
N HIS A 82 -2.40 20.67 -2.32
CA HIS A 82 -3.58 19.99 -1.80
C HIS A 82 -3.44 18.46 -1.78
N CYS A 83 -2.74 17.85 -2.75
CA CYS A 83 -2.40 16.44 -2.70
C CYS A 83 -1.58 16.10 -1.43
N HIS A 84 -0.63 16.96 -1.05
CA HIS A 84 0.13 16.75 0.20
C HIS A 84 -0.73 16.94 1.46
N LEU A 85 -1.67 17.87 1.43
CA LEU A 85 -2.60 18.11 2.54
C LEU A 85 -3.62 16.97 2.73
N ALA A 86 -3.88 16.18 1.71
CA ALA A 86 -4.79 15.03 1.75
C ALA A 86 -4.16 13.75 2.32
N ILE A 87 -2.89 13.76 2.73
CA ILE A 87 -2.21 12.59 3.34
C ILE A 87 -2.99 12.02 4.54
N PRO A 88 -3.48 12.82 5.51
CA PRO A 88 -4.26 12.29 6.64
C PRO A 88 -5.51 11.52 6.20
N GLN A 89 -6.23 12.01 5.19
CA GLN A 89 -7.42 11.33 4.66
C GLN A 89 -7.09 9.99 4.01
N PHE A 90 -5.97 9.88 3.31
CA PHE A 90 -5.51 8.61 2.77
C PHE A 90 -5.06 7.63 3.85
N LEU A 91 -4.44 8.10 4.94
CA LEU A 91 -4.10 7.26 6.10
C LEU A 91 -5.37 6.74 6.78
N GLU A 92 -6.36 7.58 6.98
CA GLU A 92 -7.65 7.17 7.52
C GLU A 92 -8.34 6.15 6.62
N LEU A 93 -8.40 6.40 5.32
CA LEU A 93 -9.02 5.47 4.36
C LEU A 93 -8.32 4.11 4.36
N ILE A 94 -7.00 4.06 4.33
CA ILE A 94 -6.32 2.75 4.32
C ILE A 94 -6.61 1.99 5.60
N GLU A 95 -6.60 2.62 6.78
CA GLU A 95 -6.92 2.00 8.06
C GLU A 95 -8.35 1.44 8.08
N LEU A 96 -9.33 2.19 7.57
CA LEU A 96 -10.73 1.76 7.49
C LEU A 96 -10.94 0.60 6.51
N LEU A 97 -10.15 0.52 5.47
CA LEU A 97 -10.30 -0.47 4.41
C LEU A 97 -9.53 -1.77 4.67
N LEU A 98 -8.54 -1.78 5.58
CA LEU A 98 -7.80 -3.00 5.92
C LEU A 98 -8.76 -4.11 6.38
N GLN A 99 -8.55 -5.33 5.89
CA GLN A 99 -9.40 -6.47 6.19
C GLN A 99 -8.73 -7.38 7.22
N SER A 100 -9.51 -7.89 8.18
CA SER A 100 -9.06 -8.95 9.07
C SER A 100 -9.55 -10.31 8.57
N SER A 101 -8.73 -11.35 8.74
CA SER A 101 -9.08 -12.74 8.42
C SER A 101 -8.38 -13.69 9.39
N ASP A 102 -8.89 -14.91 9.52
CA ASP A 102 -8.25 -15.93 10.37
C ASP A 102 -6.88 -16.37 9.83
N ILE A 103 -6.69 -16.31 8.51
CA ILE A 103 -5.45 -16.71 7.84
C ILE A 103 -4.93 -15.54 7.02
N GLY A 104 -3.67 -15.16 7.25
CA GLY A 104 -2.97 -14.14 6.48
C GLY A 104 -1.74 -14.68 5.77
N ILE A 105 -1.38 -14.07 4.66
CA ILE A 105 -0.12 -14.32 3.95
C ILE A 105 0.74 -13.09 4.10
N VAL A 106 1.95 -13.25 4.65
CA VAL A 106 2.89 -12.14 4.93
C VAL A 106 4.10 -12.22 4.02
N ASP A 107 4.50 -11.08 3.49
CA ASP A 107 5.77 -10.93 2.78
C ASP A 107 6.17 -9.45 2.71
N SER A 108 7.34 -9.17 2.15
CA SER A 108 7.84 -7.82 1.89
C SER A 108 8.31 -7.65 0.46
N THR A 109 8.30 -6.40 -0.01
CA THR A 109 8.82 -6.10 -1.34
C THR A 109 9.58 -4.78 -1.38
N MET A 110 10.70 -4.75 -2.14
CA MET A 110 11.51 -3.55 -2.32
C MET A 110 10.79 -2.52 -3.19
N ILE A 111 10.88 -1.25 -2.80
CA ILE A 111 10.38 -0.09 -3.54
C ILE A 111 11.56 0.86 -3.80
N PRO A 112 12.31 0.66 -4.87
CA PRO A 112 13.40 1.54 -5.24
C PRO A 112 12.89 2.96 -5.57
N VAL A 113 13.59 4.00 -5.10
CA VAL A 113 13.29 5.41 -5.42
C VAL A 113 14.08 5.93 -6.61
N CYS A 114 15.14 5.23 -6.99
CA CYS A 114 15.95 5.53 -8.18
C CYS A 114 16.76 4.30 -8.60
N LYS A 115 17.41 4.39 -9.76
CA LYS A 115 18.43 3.39 -10.16
C LYS A 115 19.60 3.44 -9.19
N ILE A 116 20.20 2.28 -8.87
CA ILE A 116 21.25 2.17 -7.86
C ILE A 116 22.45 3.09 -8.11
N GLN A 117 22.81 3.31 -9.38
CA GLN A 117 23.92 4.21 -9.78
C GLN A 117 23.65 5.68 -9.42
N ARG A 118 22.40 6.04 -9.10
CA ARG A 118 21.99 7.39 -8.72
C ARG A 118 21.77 7.55 -7.23
N ALA A 119 21.95 6.50 -6.44
CA ALA A 119 21.63 6.51 -5.02
C ALA A 119 22.35 7.62 -4.25
N ASP A 120 23.66 7.78 -4.47
CA ASP A 120 24.47 8.79 -3.78
C ASP A 120 24.10 10.24 -4.15
N SER A 121 23.59 10.46 -5.37
CA SER A 121 23.14 11.77 -5.85
C SER A 121 21.65 12.05 -5.55
N HIS A 122 20.92 11.08 -5.02
CA HIS A 122 19.49 11.21 -4.77
C HIS A 122 19.23 12.06 -3.53
N LYS A 123 18.61 13.24 -3.72
CA LYS A 123 18.42 14.24 -2.65
C LYS A 123 17.09 14.10 -1.91
N VAL A 124 16.02 13.75 -2.63
CA VAL A 124 14.62 13.79 -2.12
C VAL A 124 14.41 12.87 -0.94
N ALA A 125 14.83 11.60 -1.05
CA ALA A 125 14.68 10.60 -0.01
C ALA A 125 15.93 10.39 0.85
N LYS A 126 16.91 11.32 0.78
CA LYS A 126 18.16 11.23 1.54
C LYS A 126 17.87 11.16 3.05
N GLY A 127 18.50 10.22 3.75
CA GLY A 127 18.31 10.00 5.19
C GLY A 127 17.04 9.21 5.56
N ARG A 128 16.15 8.94 4.59
CA ARG A 128 14.95 8.11 4.79
C ARG A 128 15.01 6.81 4.00
N ALA A 129 15.37 6.89 2.71
CA ALA A 129 15.66 5.71 1.91
C ALA A 129 16.98 5.08 2.35
N GLN A 130 17.07 3.75 2.28
CA GLN A 130 18.23 2.97 2.69
C GLN A 130 18.64 1.99 1.57
N PHE A 131 19.89 1.51 1.65
CA PHE A 131 20.35 0.44 0.78
C PHE A 131 19.86 -0.90 1.31
N GLY A 132 19.20 -1.68 0.48
CA GLY A 132 18.81 -3.06 0.75
C GLY A 132 19.26 -4.00 -0.35
N LYS A 133 19.38 -5.28 -0.05
CA LYS A 133 19.78 -6.31 -1.01
C LYS A 133 18.77 -7.45 -1.03
N ASN A 134 18.38 -7.88 -2.22
CA ASN A 134 17.61 -9.09 -2.45
C ASN A 134 18.29 -9.95 -3.52
N TRP A 135 17.61 -11.00 -4.02
CA TRP A 135 18.14 -11.87 -5.07
C TRP A 135 18.42 -11.14 -6.40
N GLN A 136 17.72 -10.03 -6.68
CA GLN A 136 17.95 -9.18 -7.87
C GLN A 136 19.15 -8.24 -7.73
N GLY A 137 19.73 -8.10 -6.53
CA GLY A 137 20.86 -7.23 -6.25
C GLY A 137 20.58 -6.12 -5.27
N TRP A 138 21.35 -5.03 -5.37
CA TRP A 138 21.22 -3.86 -4.51
C TRP A 138 20.13 -2.91 -4.97
N HIS A 139 19.37 -2.39 -4.02
CA HIS A 139 18.34 -1.38 -4.20
C HIS A 139 18.56 -0.22 -3.22
N TYR A 140 18.21 1.00 -3.63
CA TYR A 140 18.15 2.16 -2.75
C TYR A 140 16.71 2.66 -2.70
N GLY A 141 16.08 2.63 -1.53
CA GLY A 141 14.67 3.00 -1.39
C GLY A 141 14.05 2.57 -0.09
N PHE A 142 12.80 2.16 -0.20
CA PHE A 142 11.96 1.67 0.88
C PHE A 142 11.62 0.19 0.69
N LYS A 143 11.03 -0.40 1.71
CA LYS A 143 10.44 -1.73 1.68
C LYS A 143 9.01 -1.63 2.16
N LEU A 144 8.09 -2.23 1.40
CA LEU A 144 6.71 -2.45 1.82
C LEU A 144 6.62 -3.82 2.45
N HIS A 145 6.17 -3.87 3.70
CA HIS A 145 5.79 -5.09 4.39
C HIS A 145 4.27 -5.12 4.47
N THR A 146 3.67 -6.23 4.15
CA THR A 146 2.20 -6.36 4.20
C THR A 146 1.78 -7.77 4.53
N THR A 147 0.61 -7.89 5.14
CA THR A 147 -0.15 -9.12 5.23
C THR A 147 -1.39 -8.96 4.37
N ILE A 148 -1.72 -10.00 3.61
CA ILE A 148 -2.95 -10.06 2.81
C ILE A 148 -3.85 -11.18 3.32
N THR A 149 -5.16 -11.09 3.04
CA THR A 149 -6.12 -12.20 3.21
C THR A 149 -5.92 -13.25 2.12
N LEU A 150 -6.57 -14.39 2.23
CA LEU A 150 -6.55 -15.41 1.18
C LEU A 150 -7.21 -14.94 -0.12
N GLU A 151 -8.09 -13.96 -0.06
CA GLU A 151 -8.75 -13.33 -1.21
C GLU A 151 -7.83 -12.28 -1.88
N GLY A 152 -6.74 -11.85 -1.23
CA GLY A 152 -5.78 -10.89 -1.76
C GLY A 152 -5.96 -9.45 -1.23
N SER A 153 -6.94 -9.20 -0.38
CA SER A 153 -7.12 -7.87 0.23
C SER A 153 -6.01 -7.59 1.26
N LEU A 154 -5.58 -6.33 1.36
CA LEU A 154 -4.60 -5.92 2.36
C LEU A 154 -5.19 -6.04 3.77
N SER A 155 -4.42 -6.60 4.68
CA SER A 155 -4.76 -6.75 6.09
C SER A 155 -3.90 -5.87 7.01
N SER A 156 -2.66 -5.67 6.63
CA SER A 156 -1.75 -4.73 7.28
C SER A 156 -0.76 -4.16 6.27
N VAL A 157 -0.26 -2.96 6.53
CA VAL A 157 0.70 -2.26 5.66
C VAL A 157 1.73 -1.53 6.50
N HIS A 158 3.01 -1.73 6.20
CA HIS A 158 4.12 -1.06 6.88
C HIS A 158 5.22 -0.68 5.89
N PHE A 159 5.76 0.53 6.02
CA PHE A 159 6.91 0.98 5.24
C PHE A 159 8.14 1.13 6.12
N THR A 160 9.27 0.65 5.63
CA THR A 160 10.59 0.81 6.28
C THR A 160 11.65 1.24 5.28
N GLY A 161 12.85 1.55 5.75
CA GLY A 161 14.03 1.58 4.88
C GLY A 161 14.29 0.20 4.29
N ALA A 162 14.92 0.16 3.12
CA ALA A 162 15.17 -1.11 2.40
C ALA A 162 16.09 -2.09 3.14
N ASN A 163 16.83 -1.62 4.17
CA ASN A 163 17.75 -2.43 4.99
C ASN A 163 17.07 -3.22 6.12
N GLU A 164 15.81 -2.89 6.46
CA GLU A 164 15.14 -3.52 7.60
C GLU A 164 14.91 -5.02 7.39
N TYR A 165 15.06 -5.78 8.47
CA TYR A 165 14.88 -7.22 8.46
C TYR A 165 13.41 -7.61 8.60
N ASP A 166 12.89 -8.37 7.65
CA ASP A 166 11.46 -8.63 7.48
C ASP A 166 10.80 -9.25 8.71
N ALA A 167 11.46 -10.20 9.36
CA ALA A 167 10.88 -10.90 10.51
C ALA A 167 10.66 -9.99 11.73
N GLN A 168 11.41 -8.89 11.88
CA GLN A 168 11.24 -7.97 13.00
C GLN A 168 9.91 -7.21 12.93
N LEU A 169 9.39 -7.02 11.74
CA LEU A 169 8.12 -6.32 11.51
C LEU A 169 6.89 -7.22 11.73
N LEU A 170 7.07 -8.54 11.83
CA LEU A 170 5.96 -9.48 11.90
C LEU A 170 4.94 -9.18 13.02
N PRO A 171 5.33 -8.77 14.24
CA PRO A 171 4.36 -8.42 15.29
C PRO A 171 3.43 -7.26 14.89
N HIS A 172 3.92 -6.32 14.08
CA HIS A 172 3.15 -5.17 13.59
C HIS A 172 2.29 -5.49 12.35
N LEU A 173 2.55 -6.63 11.72
CA LEU A 173 1.84 -7.09 10.52
C LEU A 173 0.69 -8.04 10.84
N ILE A 174 0.59 -8.51 12.09
CA ILE A 174 -0.48 -9.38 12.53
C ILE A 174 -1.70 -8.52 12.92
N ASN A 175 -2.77 -8.66 12.16
CA ASN A 175 -4.07 -8.01 12.42
C ASN A 175 -5.12 -9.07 12.75
N LYS A 176 -5.05 -9.63 13.97
CA LYS A 176 -5.97 -10.65 14.51
C LYS A 176 -5.94 -12.01 13.79
N GLN A 177 -4.98 -12.28 12.90
CA GLN A 177 -4.84 -13.60 12.27
C GLN A 177 -4.50 -14.66 13.33
N LYS A 178 -5.19 -15.82 13.23
CA LYS A 178 -4.86 -17.04 13.97
C LYS A 178 -3.66 -17.77 13.35
N ILE A 179 -3.52 -17.62 12.03
CA ILE A 179 -2.48 -18.27 11.24
C ILE A 179 -1.87 -17.24 10.28
N VAL A 180 -0.55 -17.19 10.23
CA VAL A 180 0.18 -16.39 9.24
C VAL A 180 1.10 -17.31 8.46
N VAL A 181 1.01 -17.21 7.12
CA VAL A 181 1.84 -17.96 6.17
C VAL A 181 2.89 -17.02 5.60
N GLY A 182 4.17 -17.36 5.74
CA GLY A 182 5.27 -16.54 5.26
C GLY A 182 6.38 -17.36 4.64
N ASP A 183 7.46 -16.68 4.23
CA ASP A 183 8.66 -17.34 3.75
C ASP A 183 9.47 -17.98 4.91
N THR A 184 10.58 -18.62 4.56
CA THR A 184 11.45 -19.28 5.53
C THR A 184 11.98 -18.34 6.60
N LEU A 185 12.19 -17.05 6.29
CA LEU A 185 12.75 -16.06 7.22
C LEU A 185 11.85 -15.80 8.42
N TYR A 186 10.52 -15.89 8.24
CA TYR A 186 9.54 -15.74 9.32
C TYR A 186 9.47 -16.99 10.23
N GLY A 187 10.06 -18.11 9.80
CA GLY A 187 9.95 -19.42 10.46
C GLY A 187 10.95 -19.68 11.59
N ALA A 188 11.77 -18.72 12.00
CA ALA A 188 12.71 -18.89 13.10
C ALA A 188 12.00 -19.30 14.41
N SER A 189 12.52 -20.30 15.12
CA SER A 189 11.90 -20.86 16.33
C SER A 189 11.64 -19.81 17.41
N VAL A 190 12.58 -18.89 17.60
CA VAL A 190 12.44 -17.77 18.55
C VAL A 190 11.27 -16.86 18.13
N MET A 191 11.15 -16.53 16.84
CA MET A 191 10.07 -15.69 16.33
C MET A 191 8.72 -16.39 16.47
N ARG A 192 8.63 -17.68 16.13
CA ARG A 192 7.38 -18.47 16.30
C ARG A 192 6.91 -18.48 17.75
N LYS A 193 7.84 -18.70 18.70
CA LYS A 193 7.52 -18.67 20.13
C LYS A 193 7.03 -17.30 20.57
N TYR A 194 7.75 -16.25 20.20
CA TYR A 194 7.40 -14.87 20.53
C TYR A 194 6.01 -14.48 20.00
N ILE A 195 5.73 -14.76 18.73
CA ILE A 195 4.43 -14.45 18.10
C ILE A 195 3.29 -15.25 18.74
N TRP A 196 3.53 -16.53 19.07
CA TRP A 196 2.53 -17.30 19.78
C TRP A 196 2.21 -16.72 21.17
N GLU A 197 3.25 -16.37 21.93
CA GLU A 197 3.09 -15.83 23.28
C GLU A 197 2.46 -14.42 23.30
N THR A 198 2.72 -13.59 22.29
CA THR A 198 2.24 -12.21 22.25
C THR A 198 0.94 -12.02 21.50
N CYS A 199 0.72 -12.74 20.41
CA CYS A 199 -0.41 -12.55 19.51
C CYS A 199 -1.35 -13.78 19.44
N GLY A 200 -0.96 -14.93 20.00
CA GLY A 200 -1.72 -16.17 19.85
C GLY A 200 -1.76 -16.71 18.41
N THR A 201 -0.82 -16.29 17.56
CA THR A 201 -0.80 -16.58 16.12
C THR A 201 0.20 -17.68 15.80
N ILE A 202 -0.22 -18.65 14.96
CA ILE A 202 0.64 -19.72 14.45
C ILE A 202 1.31 -19.28 13.15
N ILE A 203 2.65 -19.38 13.09
CA ILE A 203 3.40 -19.11 11.85
C ILE A 203 3.61 -20.42 11.10
N ILE A 204 3.21 -20.45 9.82
CA ILE A 204 3.50 -21.51 8.86
C ILE A 204 4.50 -20.97 7.84
N SER A 205 5.65 -21.62 7.75
CA SER A 205 6.69 -21.29 6.78
C SER A 205 7.39 -22.56 6.27
N PRO A 206 8.00 -22.52 5.10
CA PRO A 206 8.87 -23.59 4.65
C PRO A 206 9.96 -23.86 5.69
N PRO A 207 10.42 -25.11 5.84
CA PRO A 207 11.52 -25.43 6.74
C PRO A 207 12.85 -24.84 6.26
N PHE A 208 13.73 -24.49 7.18
CA PHE A 208 15.09 -24.09 6.82
C PHE A 208 15.83 -25.22 6.09
N PRO A 209 16.70 -24.93 5.11
CA PRO A 209 17.38 -25.93 4.30
C PRO A 209 18.15 -26.99 5.10
N LYS A 210 18.66 -26.62 6.29
CA LYS A 210 19.43 -27.51 7.19
C LYS A 210 18.58 -28.19 8.28
N GLN A 211 17.27 -28.06 8.22
CA GLN A 211 16.39 -28.63 9.24
C GLN A 211 16.17 -30.14 8.99
N ASN A 212 16.39 -30.95 10.04
CA ASN A 212 16.32 -32.43 9.93
C ASN A 212 14.90 -32.94 9.62
N LYS A 213 13.86 -32.25 10.10
CA LYS A 213 12.45 -32.63 9.84
C LYS A 213 11.85 -31.65 8.86
N LYS A 214 11.58 -32.11 7.65
CA LYS A 214 11.00 -31.31 6.54
C LYS A 214 9.59 -31.83 6.17
N ILE A 215 8.83 -32.30 7.15
CA ILE A 215 7.50 -32.85 6.90
C ILE A 215 6.48 -31.75 7.24
N ALA A 216 5.77 -31.29 6.22
CA ALA A 216 4.54 -30.51 6.38
C ALA A 216 3.32 -31.44 6.24
N THR A 217 2.27 -31.18 7.00
CA THR A 217 0.99 -31.86 6.80
C THR A 217 0.40 -31.45 5.44
N PRO A 218 -0.47 -32.27 4.83
CA PRO A 218 -1.16 -31.90 3.58
C PRO A 218 -1.81 -30.51 3.66
N TRP A 219 -2.43 -30.20 4.77
CA TRP A 219 -3.05 -28.93 5.06
C TRP A 219 -2.03 -27.74 5.05
N GLN A 220 -0.88 -27.90 5.71
CA GLN A 220 0.17 -26.90 5.69
C GLN A 220 0.73 -26.68 4.28
N ASN A 221 0.84 -27.74 3.48
CA ASN A 221 1.28 -27.64 2.09
C ASN A 221 0.29 -26.84 1.23
N VAL A 222 -1.01 -27.00 1.43
CA VAL A 222 -2.03 -26.19 0.76
C VAL A 222 -1.83 -24.71 1.08
N LEU A 223 -1.65 -24.36 2.34
CA LEU A 223 -1.42 -22.96 2.75
C LEU A 223 -0.10 -22.39 2.21
N LEU A 224 0.97 -23.18 2.22
CA LEU A 224 2.26 -22.76 1.66
C LEU A 224 2.18 -22.49 0.14
N ASN A 225 1.37 -23.25 -0.59
CA ASN A 225 1.13 -23.02 -2.01
C ASN A 225 0.36 -21.71 -2.28
N MET A 226 -0.51 -21.30 -1.35
CA MET A 226 -1.24 -20.04 -1.45
C MET A 226 -0.34 -18.81 -1.29
N ARG A 227 0.90 -18.97 -0.82
CA ARG A 227 1.86 -17.87 -0.63
C ARG A 227 2.13 -17.09 -1.93
N SER A 228 2.09 -17.77 -3.08
CA SER A 228 2.28 -17.11 -4.38
C SER A 228 1.28 -15.96 -4.64
N LYS A 229 0.14 -15.94 -3.93
CA LYS A 229 -0.85 -14.86 -4.09
C LYS A 229 -0.30 -13.49 -3.70
N ILE A 230 0.54 -13.40 -2.67
CA ILE A 230 1.14 -12.11 -2.29
C ILE A 230 2.12 -11.60 -3.35
N GLU A 231 2.79 -12.51 -4.06
CA GLU A 231 3.66 -12.15 -5.19
C GLU A 231 2.84 -11.52 -6.33
N SER A 232 1.64 -12.07 -6.60
CA SER A 232 0.70 -11.48 -7.58
C SER A 232 0.19 -10.11 -7.14
N VAL A 233 -0.08 -9.91 -5.84
CA VAL A 233 -0.43 -8.60 -5.29
C VAL A 233 0.71 -7.60 -5.48
N PHE A 234 1.93 -7.98 -5.18
CA PHE A 234 3.10 -7.12 -5.38
C PHE A 234 3.36 -6.79 -6.85
N ASP A 235 3.18 -7.77 -7.73
CA ASP A 235 3.27 -7.55 -9.17
C ASP A 235 2.23 -6.52 -9.63
N TYR A 236 0.98 -6.70 -9.22
CA TYR A 236 -0.09 -5.77 -9.56
C TYR A 236 0.17 -4.35 -9.04
N LEU A 237 0.58 -4.21 -7.79
CA LEU A 237 0.94 -2.92 -7.20
C LEU A 237 2.07 -2.22 -7.97
N LYS A 238 3.12 -2.96 -8.33
CA LYS A 238 4.32 -2.40 -8.97
C LYS A 238 4.13 -2.13 -10.45
N ASN A 239 3.59 -3.10 -11.18
CA ASN A 239 3.59 -3.09 -12.64
C ASN A 239 2.29 -2.52 -13.24
N HIS A 240 1.17 -2.64 -12.52
CA HIS A 240 -0.12 -2.11 -12.99
C HIS A 240 -0.51 -0.79 -12.33
N LEU A 241 -0.19 -0.58 -11.05
CA LEU A 241 -0.53 0.65 -10.33
C LEU A 241 0.69 1.57 -10.09
N HIS A 242 1.85 1.20 -10.62
CA HIS A 242 3.08 2.00 -10.56
C HIS A 242 3.54 2.37 -9.14
N LEU A 243 3.44 1.43 -8.18
CA LEU A 243 3.92 1.67 -6.81
C LEU A 243 5.39 2.12 -6.78
N VAL A 244 6.22 1.57 -7.67
CA VAL A 244 7.60 2.02 -7.85
C VAL A 244 7.64 3.24 -8.76
N SER A 245 8.09 4.37 -8.22
CA SER A 245 8.16 5.63 -8.95
C SER A 245 9.41 6.43 -8.57
N SER A 246 10.01 7.10 -9.53
CA SER A 246 11.10 8.07 -9.33
C SER A 246 10.66 9.52 -9.57
N PHE A 247 9.38 9.75 -9.80
CA PHE A 247 8.82 11.07 -10.11
C PHE A 247 8.58 11.99 -8.90
N PRO A 248 8.28 11.49 -7.68
CA PRO A 248 8.04 12.37 -6.55
C PRO A 248 9.23 13.30 -6.26
N ARG A 249 8.94 14.57 -5.98
CA ARG A 249 9.95 15.62 -5.74
C ARG A 249 10.09 16.01 -4.26
N SER A 250 9.33 15.34 -3.37
CA SER A 250 9.37 15.52 -1.92
C SER A 250 9.06 14.22 -1.21
N MET A 251 9.35 14.13 0.09
CA MET A 251 8.96 12.97 0.89
C MET A 251 7.43 12.83 1.00
N ASN A 252 6.71 13.95 1.15
CA ASN A 252 5.25 13.92 1.10
C ASN A 252 4.74 13.44 -0.27
N GLY A 253 5.43 13.79 -1.35
CA GLY A 253 5.13 13.28 -2.68
C GLY A 253 5.29 11.75 -2.78
N TYR A 254 6.31 11.15 -2.16
CA TYR A 254 6.43 9.68 -2.06
C TYR A 254 5.31 9.09 -1.21
N LEU A 255 5.03 9.68 -0.06
CA LEU A 255 4.01 9.16 0.85
C LEU A 255 2.62 9.16 0.20
N ILE A 256 2.18 10.28 -0.37
CA ILE A 256 0.89 10.35 -1.04
C ILE A 256 0.82 9.42 -2.28
N HIS A 257 1.93 9.27 -3.00
CA HIS A 257 2.02 8.35 -4.11
C HIS A 257 1.79 6.89 -3.66
N TYR A 258 2.43 6.45 -2.58
CA TYR A 258 2.25 5.10 -2.05
C TYR A 258 0.84 4.88 -1.50
N LEU A 259 0.33 5.84 -0.73
CA LEU A 259 -0.99 5.76 -0.13
C LEU A 259 -2.09 5.69 -1.20
N ARG A 260 -2.06 6.54 -2.24
CA ARG A 260 -3.07 6.49 -3.30
C ARG A 260 -3.09 5.14 -4.01
N VAL A 261 -1.91 4.53 -4.23
CA VAL A 261 -1.80 3.22 -4.87
C VAL A 261 -2.38 2.12 -3.98
N LEU A 262 -2.04 2.11 -2.68
CA LEU A 262 -2.53 1.09 -1.74
C LEU A 262 -4.04 1.21 -1.50
N VAL A 263 -4.56 2.42 -1.31
CA VAL A 263 -6.00 2.66 -1.15
C VAL A 263 -6.76 2.24 -2.40
N SER A 264 -6.27 2.64 -3.58
CA SER A 264 -6.89 2.26 -4.86
C SER A 264 -6.89 0.74 -5.08
N TYR A 265 -5.77 0.07 -4.78
CA TYR A 265 -5.70 -1.38 -4.83
C TYR A 265 -6.74 -2.02 -3.89
N GLN A 266 -6.81 -1.55 -2.66
CA GLN A 266 -7.71 -2.12 -1.66
C GLN A 266 -9.18 -1.94 -2.05
N ILE A 267 -9.56 -0.78 -2.59
CA ILE A 267 -10.91 -0.54 -3.11
C ILE A 267 -11.24 -1.52 -4.24
N MET A 268 -10.32 -1.73 -5.19
CA MET A 268 -10.52 -2.69 -6.27
C MET A 268 -10.64 -4.13 -5.76
N ALA A 269 -9.78 -4.54 -4.83
CA ALA A 269 -9.82 -5.87 -4.24
C ALA A 269 -11.15 -6.15 -3.53
N LEU A 270 -11.69 -5.16 -2.81
CA LEU A 270 -12.99 -5.27 -2.12
C LEU A 270 -14.18 -5.22 -3.08
N SER A 271 -14.06 -4.54 -4.22
CA SER A 271 -15.14 -4.38 -5.20
C SER A 271 -15.30 -5.59 -6.11
N GLN A 272 -14.21 -6.25 -6.46
CA GLN A 272 -14.21 -7.33 -7.46
C GLN A 272 -14.20 -8.73 -6.85
N GLY A 273 -13.95 -8.86 -5.54
CA GLY A 273 -13.76 -10.17 -4.91
C GLY A 273 -12.64 -10.95 -5.61
N ILE A 274 -11.47 -10.32 -5.78
CA ILE A 274 -10.32 -10.87 -6.51
C ILE A 274 -9.81 -12.12 -5.83
#